data_80b4581c01bc91a5fb4ebcfb160906aa
#
_entry.id   80b4581c01bc91a5fb4ebcfb160906aa
#
_cell.length_a   1.000
_cell.length_b   1.000
_cell.length_c   1.000
_cell.angle_alpha   90.00
_cell.angle_beta   90.00
_cell.angle_gamma   90.00
#
_symmetry.space_group_name_H-M   'P 1'
#
loop_
_entity.id
_entity.type
_entity.pdbx_description
1 polymer ?
#
loop_
_entity_poly.entity_id
_entity_poly.type
_entity_poly.pdbx_seq_one_letter_code
_entity_poly.pdbx_strand_id
1 'polypeptide(L)'
;MSSLKTAILFIVFNRPETTIKVFEKIRQAKPLRLYVASDGPREGYKSEKEKVNKVREILTKLDWPCEIKTLFRDKNLGCKKGVSSAISWFFEYEEQGIILEDDCVPHLDFFPFCENLLDRYASDERVSIITGNNFQNGKWRGDASYYFSKYNHIWGWATWRRSWLNYDGDVKFWPEWSKSKAWFDHMLSLIHI
;
A
#
# COMPACT_ATOMS: atom_id res chain seq x y z
N MET A 1 -1.10 4.61 23.24
CA MET A 1 -0.33 4.95 22.01
C MET A 1 -0.83 6.28 21.50
N SER A 2 0.06 7.17 21.08
CA SER A 2 -0.33 8.40 20.37
C SER A 2 -1.00 8.04 19.04
N SER A 3 -1.96 8.86 18.59
CA SER A 3 -2.61 8.66 17.29
C SER A 3 -1.58 8.75 16.15
N LEU A 4 -1.71 7.89 15.15
CA LEU A 4 -0.86 7.91 13.96
C LEU A 4 -1.20 9.14 13.10
N LYS A 5 -0.22 9.99 12.83
CA LYS A 5 -0.39 11.21 12.02
C LYS A 5 -0.40 10.92 10.53
N THR A 6 0.34 9.89 10.12
CA THR A 6 0.42 9.45 8.73
C THR A 6 -0.92 8.91 8.27
N ALA A 7 -1.41 9.39 7.13
CA ALA A 7 -2.63 8.90 6.51
C ALA A 7 -2.48 7.46 6.01
N ILE A 8 -3.55 6.69 6.10
CA ILE A 8 -3.62 5.32 5.58
C ILE A 8 -4.60 5.26 4.41
N LEU A 9 -4.16 4.69 3.28
CA LEU A 9 -5.04 4.19 2.23
C LEU A 9 -5.28 2.70 2.47
N PHE A 10 -6.54 2.31 2.65
CA PHE A 10 -6.96 0.92 2.77
C PHE A 10 -7.76 0.52 1.53
N ILE A 11 -7.19 -0.39 0.72
CA ILE A 11 -7.78 -0.88 -0.53
C ILE A 11 -8.42 -2.23 -0.26
N VAL A 12 -9.73 -2.34 -0.55
CA VAL A 12 -10.53 -3.51 -0.24
C VAL A 12 -11.38 -3.95 -1.42
N PHE A 13 -11.83 -5.19 -1.40
CA PHE A 13 -12.73 -5.70 -2.43
C PHE A 13 -13.87 -6.55 -1.84
N ASN A 14 -13.72 -7.88 -1.81
CA ASN A 14 -14.82 -8.82 -1.54
C ASN A 14 -14.47 -9.89 -0.50
N ARG A 15 -13.52 -9.62 0.40
CA ARG A 15 -13.00 -10.56 1.41
C ARG A 15 -13.27 -10.07 2.84
N PRO A 16 -14.51 -10.18 3.36
CA PRO A 16 -14.84 -9.65 4.69
C PRO A 16 -13.97 -10.19 5.83
N GLU A 17 -13.61 -11.48 5.78
CA GLU A 17 -12.87 -12.17 6.84
C GLU A 17 -11.43 -11.66 7.00
N THR A 18 -10.77 -11.32 5.89
CA THR A 18 -9.42 -10.74 5.91
C THR A 18 -9.47 -9.24 6.16
N THR A 19 -10.44 -8.55 5.54
CA THR A 19 -10.68 -7.10 5.76
C THR A 19 -10.81 -6.77 7.24
N ILE A 20 -11.58 -7.54 8.01
CA ILE A 20 -11.76 -7.33 9.46
C ILE A 20 -10.41 -7.39 10.19
N LYS A 21 -9.55 -8.35 9.83
CA LYS A 21 -8.25 -8.54 10.50
C LYS A 21 -7.31 -7.35 10.25
N VAL A 22 -7.26 -6.86 9.02
CA VAL A 22 -6.44 -5.68 8.67
C VAL A 22 -7.03 -4.43 9.32
N PHE A 23 -8.35 -4.24 9.22
CA PHE A 23 -9.03 -3.09 9.79
C PHE A 23 -8.83 -3.01 11.32
N GLU A 24 -8.82 -4.13 12.02
CA GLU A 24 -8.53 -4.16 13.46
C GLU A 24 -7.11 -3.64 13.78
N LYS A 25 -6.12 -3.89 12.91
CA LYS A 25 -4.77 -3.32 13.06
C LYS A 25 -4.76 -1.81 12.80
N ILE A 26 -5.50 -1.36 11.80
CA ILE A 26 -5.70 0.07 11.53
C ILE A 26 -6.39 0.75 12.71
N ARG A 27 -7.43 0.13 13.28
CA ARG A 27 -8.15 0.61 14.46
C ARG A 27 -7.24 0.78 15.68
N GLN A 28 -6.32 -0.18 15.91
CA GLN A 28 -5.33 -0.11 16.99
C GLN A 28 -4.29 0.98 16.78
N ALA A 29 -3.90 1.26 15.54
CA ALA A 29 -2.98 2.35 15.19
C ALA A 29 -3.63 3.74 15.31
N LYS A 30 -4.98 3.82 15.24
CA LYS A 30 -5.75 5.06 15.37
C LYS A 30 -5.26 6.19 14.46
N PRO A 31 -5.23 5.99 13.12
CA PRO A 31 -4.84 7.05 12.21
C PRO A 31 -5.82 8.23 12.33
N LEU A 32 -5.29 9.45 12.20
CA LEU A 32 -6.12 10.67 12.15
C LEU A 32 -6.87 10.80 10.82
N ARG A 33 -6.35 10.18 9.75
CA ARG A 33 -6.94 10.20 8.41
C ARG A 33 -6.90 8.79 7.81
N LEU A 34 -8.07 8.32 7.37
CA LEU A 34 -8.24 7.03 6.74
C LEU A 34 -8.95 7.21 5.38
N TYR A 35 -8.32 6.72 4.34
CA TYR A 35 -8.86 6.65 3.00
C TYR A 35 -9.24 5.20 2.71
N VAL A 36 -10.46 4.98 2.26
CA VAL A 36 -10.95 3.63 1.93
C VAL A 36 -11.36 3.58 0.48
N ALA A 37 -10.67 2.76 -0.30
CA ALA A 37 -11.04 2.49 -1.68
C ALA A 37 -11.61 1.06 -1.80
N SER A 38 -12.83 0.96 -2.32
CA SER A 38 -13.49 -0.32 -2.56
C SER A 38 -13.91 -0.44 -4.01
N ASP A 39 -13.39 -1.45 -4.71
CA ASP A 39 -13.84 -1.75 -6.06
C ASP A 39 -15.29 -2.28 -6.05
N GLY A 40 -15.99 -2.14 -7.17
CA GLY A 40 -17.35 -2.64 -7.32
C GLY A 40 -17.38 -4.15 -7.59
N PRO A 41 -18.55 -4.80 -7.45
CA PRO A 41 -18.70 -6.22 -7.76
C PRO A 41 -18.52 -6.46 -9.26
N ARG A 42 -17.98 -7.62 -9.62
CA ARG A 42 -17.87 -8.05 -11.02
C ARG A 42 -19.24 -8.42 -11.57
N GLU A 43 -19.46 -8.07 -12.83
CA GLU A 43 -20.68 -8.42 -13.52
C GLU A 43 -20.80 -9.96 -13.66
N GLY A 44 -22.01 -10.49 -13.44
CA GLY A 44 -22.27 -11.95 -13.48
C GLY A 44 -21.99 -12.72 -12.18
N TYR A 45 -21.35 -12.13 -11.17
CA TYR A 45 -21.04 -12.77 -9.89
C TYR A 45 -22.04 -12.36 -8.80
N LYS A 46 -23.21 -13.03 -8.75
CA LYS A 46 -24.35 -12.64 -7.86
C LYS A 46 -23.99 -12.52 -6.38
N SER A 47 -23.16 -13.43 -5.83
CA SER A 47 -22.75 -13.41 -4.41
C SER A 47 -21.71 -12.35 -4.06
N GLU A 48 -21.09 -11.73 -5.06
CA GLU A 48 -19.98 -10.79 -4.84
C GLU A 48 -20.50 -9.44 -4.35
N LYS A 49 -21.67 -9.01 -4.81
CA LYS A 49 -22.30 -7.77 -4.36
C LYS A 49 -22.54 -7.77 -2.85
N GLU A 50 -23.02 -8.88 -2.30
CA GLU A 50 -23.22 -9.02 -0.85
C GLU A 50 -21.90 -8.94 -0.08
N LYS A 51 -20.84 -9.59 -0.58
CA LYS A 51 -19.52 -9.54 0.03
C LYS A 51 -18.92 -8.12 0.01
N VAL A 52 -19.01 -7.42 -1.13
CA VAL A 52 -18.57 -6.03 -1.27
C VAL A 52 -19.32 -5.13 -0.30
N ASN A 53 -20.65 -5.27 -0.22
CA ASN A 53 -21.47 -4.48 0.72
C ASN A 53 -21.06 -4.75 2.18
N LYS A 54 -20.85 -6.01 2.53
CA LYS A 54 -20.42 -6.40 3.88
C LYS A 54 -19.03 -5.82 4.22
N VAL A 55 -18.09 -5.81 3.28
CA VAL A 55 -16.80 -5.15 3.45
C VAL A 55 -16.97 -3.65 3.70
N ARG A 56 -17.76 -2.95 2.90
CA ARG A 56 -18.02 -1.52 3.05
C ARG A 56 -18.67 -1.19 4.39
N GLU A 57 -19.60 -2.02 4.85
CA GLU A 57 -20.26 -1.87 6.15
C GLU A 57 -19.29 -1.98 7.33
N ILE A 58 -18.32 -2.91 7.27
CA ILE A 58 -17.27 -3.06 8.31
C ILE A 58 -16.52 -1.73 8.48
N LEU A 59 -16.19 -1.06 7.38
CA LEU A 59 -15.32 0.10 7.33
C LEU A 59 -16.00 1.41 7.75
N THR A 60 -17.32 1.42 7.89
CA THR A 60 -18.08 2.59 8.38
C THR A 60 -18.16 2.66 9.90
N LYS A 61 -17.75 1.61 10.63
CA LYS A 61 -17.84 1.51 12.10
C LYS A 61 -16.55 1.98 12.76
N LEU A 62 -16.26 3.29 12.69
CA LEU A 62 -15.12 3.89 13.38
C LEU A 62 -15.47 4.18 14.85
N ASP A 63 -14.61 3.78 15.77
CA ASP A 63 -14.74 4.02 17.21
C ASP A 63 -13.62 4.90 17.79
N TRP A 64 -12.88 5.59 16.91
CA TRP A 64 -11.86 6.58 17.27
C TRP A 64 -12.01 7.86 16.43
N PRO A 65 -11.54 9.03 16.89
CA PRO A 65 -11.54 10.25 16.10
C PRO A 65 -10.68 10.09 14.84
N CYS A 66 -11.32 10.13 13.66
CA CYS A 66 -10.68 9.91 12.37
C CYS A 66 -11.45 10.62 11.26
N GLU A 67 -10.74 11.39 10.43
CA GLU A 67 -11.30 11.86 9.15
C GLU A 67 -11.28 10.70 8.16
N ILE A 68 -12.46 10.28 7.68
CA ILE A 68 -12.58 9.23 6.68
C ILE A 68 -12.97 9.80 5.32
N LYS A 69 -12.27 9.35 4.27
CA LYS A 69 -12.68 9.56 2.88
C LYS A 69 -12.85 8.22 2.18
N THR A 70 -13.91 8.10 1.38
CA THR A 70 -14.25 6.84 0.71
C THR A 70 -14.30 7.01 -0.80
N LEU A 71 -13.78 6.02 -1.52
CA LEU A 71 -13.88 5.87 -2.97
C LEU A 71 -14.54 4.51 -3.26
N PHE A 72 -15.88 4.47 -3.19
CA PHE A 72 -16.65 3.26 -3.45
C PHE A 72 -17.14 3.27 -4.90
N ARG A 73 -16.73 2.28 -5.67
CA ARG A 73 -17.06 2.15 -7.09
C ARG A 73 -18.28 1.24 -7.26
N ASP A 74 -19.11 1.56 -8.24
CA ASP A 74 -20.28 0.75 -8.58
C ASP A 74 -19.91 -0.44 -9.47
N LYS A 75 -18.86 -0.30 -10.28
CA LYS A 75 -18.36 -1.32 -11.19
C LYS A 75 -16.94 -1.75 -10.84
N ASN A 76 -16.62 -3.01 -11.15
CA ASN A 76 -15.28 -3.54 -10.98
C ASN A 76 -14.35 -3.01 -12.07
N LEU A 77 -13.23 -2.41 -11.67
CA LEU A 77 -12.18 -1.94 -12.58
C LEU A 77 -11.07 -2.97 -12.78
N GLY A 78 -11.06 -4.03 -11.99
CA GLY A 78 -9.99 -5.01 -11.92
C GLY A 78 -8.75 -4.52 -11.16
N CYS A 79 -7.88 -5.44 -10.82
CA CYS A 79 -6.75 -5.19 -9.93
C CYS A 79 -5.88 -4.01 -10.40
N LYS A 80 -5.39 -4.03 -11.66
CA LYS A 80 -4.50 -2.98 -12.19
C LYS A 80 -5.09 -1.58 -12.04
N LYS A 81 -6.28 -1.35 -12.59
CA LYS A 81 -6.93 -0.03 -12.58
C LYS A 81 -7.53 0.30 -11.21
N GLY A 82 -8.10 -0.68 -10.53
CA GLY A 82 -8.69 -0.51 -9.20
C GLY A 82 -7.68 -0.01 -8.19
N VAL A 83 -6.52 -0.67 -8.11
CA VAL A 83 -5.44 -0.32 -7.17
C VAL A 83 -4.76 0.98 -7.60
N SER A 84 -4.28 1.09 -8.85
CA SER A 84 -3.52 2.27 -9.26
C SER A 84 -4.33 3.56 -9.18
N SER A 85 -5.61 3.54 -9.58
CA SER A 85 -6.46 4.72 -9.47
C SER A 85 -6.86 5.06 -8.03
N ALA A 86 -6.90 4.07 -7.12
CA ALA A 86 -7.09 4.33 -5.70
C ALA A 86 -5.88 5.05 -5.09
N ILE A 87 -4.67 4.63 -5.45
CA ILE A 87 -3.43 5.28 -4.98
C ILE A 87 -3.31 6.69 -5.58
N SER A 88 -3.63 6.87 -6.86
CA SER A 88 -3.66 8.20 -7.48
C SER A 88 -4.64 9.14 -6.79
N TRP A 89 -5.87 8.68 -6.52
CA TRP A 89 -6.87 9.42 -5.75
C TRP A 89 -6.37 9.78 -4.34
N PHE A 90 -5.73 8.86 -3.63
CA PHE A 90 -5.16 9.13 -2.32
C PHE A 90 -4.14 10.27 -2.36
N PHE A 91 -3.25 10.26 -3.35
CA PHE A 91 -2.22 11.28 -3.52
C PHE A 91 -2.71 12.61 -4.13
N GLU A 92 -3.99 12.74 -4.45
CA GLU A 92 -4.62 14.06 -4.68
C GLU A 92 -4.71 14.87 -3.38
N TYR A 93 -4.79 14.19 -2.24
CA TYR A 93 -4.98 14.80 -0.92
C TYR A 93 -3.75 14.74 -0.02
N GLU A 94 -2.94 13.69 -0.13
CA GLU A 94 -1.82 13.44 0.77
C GLU A 94 -0.47 13.52 0.05
N GLU A 95 0.56 14.03 0.77
CA GLU A 95 1.94 14.06 0.24
C GLU A 95 2.67 12.73 0.47
N GLN A 96 2.30 11.99 1.50
CA GLN A 96 2.86 10.70 1.88
C GLN A 96 1.83 9.87 2.60
N GLY A 97 2.02 8.54 2.60
CA GLY A 97 1.13 7.69 3.35
C GLY A 97 1.42 6.22 3.26
N ILE A 98 0.68 5.47 4.07
CA ILE A 98 0.73 4.02 4.18
C ILE A 98 -0.36 3.42 3.29
N ILE A 99 -0.03 2.36 2.56
CA ILE A 99 -0.95 1.65 1.67
C ILE A 99 -1.07 0.21 2.14
N LEU A 100 -2.29 -0.21 2.44
CA LEU A 100 -2.64 -1.56 2.87
C LEU A 100 -3.73 -2.13 1.96
N GLU A 101 -3.64 -3.42 1.67
CA GLU A 101 -4.70 -4.20 1.02
C GLU A 101 -5.40 -5.10 2.03
N ASP A 102 -6.57 -5.63 1.67
CA ASP A 102 -7.44 -6.39 2.58
C ASP A 102 -6.89 -7.76 3.03
N ASP A 103 -5.73 -8.16 2.53
CA ASP A 103 -4.98 -9.37 2.93
C ASP A 103 -3.61 -9.08 3.56
N CYS A 104 -3.26 -7.81 3.74
CA CYS A 104 -2.00 -7.39 4.33
C CYS A 104 -2.18 -7.07 5.83
N VAL A 105 -2.05 -8.06 6.71
CA VAL A 105 -2.18 -7.87 8.17
C VAL A 105 -0.85 -7.42 8.78
N PRO A 106 -0.66 -6.12 9.09
CA PRO A 106 0.60 -5.62 9.61
C PRO A 106 0.78 -5.94 11.10
N HIS A 107 2.04 -6.03 11.55
CA HIS A 107 2.38 -5.87 12.96
C HIS A 107 2.18 -4.40 13.37
N LEU A 108 1.89 -4.13 14.65
CA LEU A 108 1.63 -2.75 15.09
C LEU A 108 2.84 -1.82 14.95
N ASP A 109 4.05 -2.34 15.04
CA ASP A 109 5.29 -1.57 14.85
C ASP A 109 5.48 -1.10 13.40
N PHE A 110 4.76 -1.68 12.44
CA PHE A 110 4.80 -1.25 11.06
C PHE A 110 4.37 0.22 10.88
N PHE A 111 3.37 0.66 11.63
CA PHE A 111 2.84 2.02 11.52
C PHE A 111 3.85 3.08 11.95
N PRO A 112 4.42 3.05 13.18
CA PRO A 112 5.45 4.01 13.57
C PRO A 112 6.74 3.85 12.75
N PHE A 113 7.08 2.65 12.30
CA PHE A 113 8.19 2.42 11.38
C PHE A 113 8.01 3.21 10.08
N CYS A 114 6.85 3.09 9.44
CA CYS A 114 6.55 3.83 8.21
C CYS A 114 6.52 5.34 8.46
N GLU A 115 5.85 5.80 9.52
CA GLU A 115 5.77 7.23 9.85
C GLU A 115 7.17 7.86 10.02
N ASN A 116 8.03 7.25 10.82
CA ASN A 116 9.38 7.75 11.06
C ASN A 116 10.24 7.77 9.78
N LEU A 117 10.13 6.75 8.93
CA LEU A 117 10.94 6.68 7.70
C LEU A 117 10.38 7.58 6.59
N LEU A 118 9.05 7.76 6.52
CA LEU A 118 8.44 8.74 5.63
C LEU A 118 8.94 10.16 5.94
N ASP A 119 8.95 10.54 7.20
CA ASP A 119 9.44 11.85 7.62
C ASP A 119 10.96 12.00 7.40
N ARG A 120 11.73 10.96 7.74
CA ARG A 120 13.18 10.97 7.60
C ARG A 120 13.66 11.11 6.17
N TYR A 121 12.99 10.46 5.22
CA TYR A 121 13.38 10.42 3.81
C TYR A 121 12.47 11.24 2.89
N ALA A 122 11.72 12.19 3.44
CA ALA A 122 10.77 13.01 2.68
C ALA A 122 11.41 13.73 1.50
N SER A 123 12.65 14.24 1.67
CA SER A 123 13.43 14.96 0.65
C SER A 123 14.50 14.14 -0.05
N ASP A 124 14.68 12.86 0.29
CA ASP A 124 15.67 12.00 -0.36
C ASP A 124 15.04 11.25 -1.54
N GLU A 125 15.25 11.75 -2.75
CA GLU A 125 14.68 11.18 -3.99
C GLU A 125 15.21 9.77 -4.33
N ARG A 126 16.31 9.33 -3.71
CA ARG A 126 16.84 7.98 -3.88
C ARG A 126 15.98 6.92 -3.19
N VAL A 127 15.16 7.35 -2.21
CA VAL A 127 14.24 6.47 -1.50
C VAL A 127 12.84 6.70 -2.03
N SER A 128 12.29 5.70 -2.71
CA SER A 128 10.99 5.78 -3.36
C SER A 128 9.88 5.06 -2.61
N ILE A 129 10.22 4.05 -1.78
CA ILE A 129 9.23 3.20 -1.13
C ILE A 129 9.79 2.67 0.20
N ILE A 130 8.90 2.47 1.15
CA ILE A 130 9.16 1.81 2.43
C ILE A 130 8.29 0.57 2.48
N THR A 131 8.88 -0.59 2.77
CA THR A 131 8.13 -1.86 2.87
C THR A 131 8.31 -2.49 4.24
N GLY A 132 7.23 -3.07 4.77
CA GLY A 132 7.26 -3.83 6.02
C GLY A 132 7.59 -5.31 5.85
N ASN A 133 7.73 -5.78 4.61
CA ASN A 133 8.01 -7.18 4.35
C ASN A 133 9.47 -7.53 4.66
N ASN A 134 9.66 -8.63 5.38
CA ASN A 134 10.97 -9.17 5.68
C ASN A 134 11.00 -10.69 5.46
N PHE A 135 11.64 -11.12 4.38
CA PHE A 135 11.81 -12.54 4.03
C PHE A 135 13.15 -13.12 4.48
N GLN A 136 13.80 -12.53 5.49
CA GLN A 136 15.10 -12.97 5.98
C GLN A 136 15.03 -14.17 6.94
N ASN A 137 13.84 -14.68 7.26
CA ASN A 137 13.64 -15.81 8.18
C ASN A 137 14.35 -15.63 9.53
N GLY A 138 14.31 -14.42 10.09
CA GLY A 138 14.97 -14.07 11.35
C GLY A 138 16.49 -13.87 11.25
N LYS A 139 17.09 -13.96 10.08
CA LYS A 139 18.52 -13.70 9.90
C LYS A 139 18.77 -12.20 9.97
N TRP A 140 19.65 -11.81 10.87
CA TRP A 140 20.08 -10.42 11.03
C TRP A 140 21.01 -10.01 9.86
N ARG A 141 20.78 -8.82 9.31
CA ARG A 141 21.61 -8.25 8.24
C ARG A 141 22.12 -6.87 8.64
N GLY A 142 23.40 -6.82 8.99
CA GLY A 142 24.07 -5.58 9.44
C GLY A 142 23.64 -5.15 10.85
N ASP A 143 24.02 -3.92 11.22
CA ASP A 143 23.86 -3.39 12.57
C ASP A 143 22.64 -2.45 12.71
N ALA A 144 21.90 -2.22 11.62
CA ALA A 144 20.76 -1.31 11.58
C ALA A 144 19.42 -2.06 11.70
N SER A 145 18.39 -1.35 12.17
CA SER A 145 17.02 -1.87 12.28
C SER A 145 16.30 -2.00 10.93
N TYR A 146 16.87 -1.49 9.84
CA TYR A 146 16.39 -1.63 8.46
C TYR A 146 17.55 -1.54 7.49
N TYR A 147 17.32 -1.92 6.23
CA TYR A 147 18.31 -1.87 5.16
C TYR A 147 17.68 -1.34 3.86
N PHE A 148 18.52 -0.84 2.96
CA PHE A 148 18.10 -0.43 1.63
C PHE A 148 18.14 -1.60 0.65
N SER A 149 17.15 -1.68 -0.22
CA SER A 149 17.08 -2.69 -1.27
C SER A 149 16.65 -2.04 -2.59
N LYS A 150 17.13 -2.58 -3.70
CA LYS A 150 16.62 -2.25 -5.03
C LYS A 150 15.26 -2.90 -5.30
N TYR A 151 14.90 -3.94 -4.55
CA TYR A 151 13.68 -4.72 -4.72
C TYR A 151 12.76 -4.42 -3.55
N ASN A 152 11.62 -3.86 -3.88
CA ASN A 152 10.57 -3.57 -2.93
C ASN A 152 9.47 -4.64 -2.99
N HIS A 153 8.77 -4.77 -1.90
CA HIS A 153 7.56 -5.55 -1.79
C HIS A 153 6.38 -4.61 -1.52
N ILE A 154 5.18 -4.98 -1.98
CA ILE A 154 3.97 -4.16 -1.87
C ILE A 154 2.91 -4.74 -0.94
N TRP A 155 3.25 -5.70 -0.10
CA TRP A 155 2.37 -6.25 0.92
C TRP A 155 2.49 -5.45 2.21
N GLY A 156 1.74 -4.33 2.28
CA GLY A 156 1.90 -3.33 3.32
C GLY A 156 3.16 -2.48 3.09
N TRP A 157 2.98 -1.27 2.60
CA TRP A 157 4.04 -0.39 2.18
C TRP A 157 3.67 1.08 2.38
N ALA A 158 4.65 1.96 2.29
CA ALA A 158 4.44 3.39 2.35
C ALA A 158 5.28 4.11 1.30
N THR A 159 4.80 5.25 0.83
CA THR A 159 5.47 6.03 -0.20
C THR A 159 5.01 7.50 -0.18
N TRP A 160 5.56 8.29 -1.08
CA TRP A 160 5.30 9.71 -1.27
C TRP A 160 4.61 9.96 -2.61
N ARG A 161 3.83 11.05 -2.69
CA ARG A 161 3.27 11.55 -3.95
C ARG A 161 4.35 11.71 -5.02
N ARG A 162 5.51 12.29 -4.68
CA ARG A 162 6.64 12.47 -5.59
C ARG A 162 7.10 11.18 -6.26
N SER A 163 7.08 10.08 -5.53
CA SER A 163 7.45 8.77 -6.06
C SER A 163 6.33 8.17 -6.92
N TRP A 164 5.07 8.31 -6.48
CA TRP A 164 3.92 7.80 -7.22
C TRP A 164 3.72 8.49 -8.57
N LEU A 165 4.09 9.77 -8.71
CA LEU A 165 4.02 10.49 -9.98
C LEU A 165 4.88 9.86 -11.09
N ASN A 166 5.87 9.04 -10.74
CA ASN A 166 6.68 8.29 -11.69
C ASN A 166 6.08 6.91 -12.07
N TYR A 167 4.92 6.55 -11.51
CA TYR A 167 4.28 5.28 -11.83
C TYR A 167 3.76 5.26 -13.26
N ASP A 168 4.26 4.33 -14.06
CA ASP A 168 3.75 4.04 -15.41
C ASP A 168 3.16 2.62 -15.46
N GLY A 169 1.84 2.54 -15.37
CA GLY A 169 1.13 1.27 -15.41
C GLY A 169 1.21 0.53 -16.75
N ASP A 170 1.61 1.20 -17.83
CA ASP A 170 1.77 0.60 -19.16
C ASP A 170 3.22 0.20 -19.45
N VAL A 171 4.14 0.57 -18.54
CA VAL A 171 5.57 0.24 -18.62
C VAL A 171 6.15 0.59 -20.00
N LYS A 172 5.86 1.80 -20.48
CA LYS A 172 6.17 2.26 -21.86
C LYS A 172 7.64 2.22 -22.19
N PHE A 173 8.51 2.39 -21.19
CA PHE A 173 9.97 2.33 -21.34
C PHE A 173 10.50 0.90 -21.54
N TRP A 174 9.72 -0.14 -21.20
CA TRP A 174 10.18 -1.53 -21.14
C TRP A 174 10.73 -2.07 -22.47
N PRO A 175 10.09 -1.83 -23.65
CA PRO A 175 10.58 -2.38 -24.91
C PRO A 175 12.00 -1.94 -25.27
N GLU A 176 12.40 -0.72 -24.90
CA GLU A 176 13.74 -0.19 -25.15
C GLU A 176 14.70 -0.59 -24.02
N TRP A 177 14.27 -0.41 -22.80
CA TRP A 177 15.10 -0.69 -21.62
C TRP A 177 15.49 -2.18 -21.51
N SER A 178 14.57 -3.10 -21.80
CA SER A 178 14.80 -4.54 -21.78
C SER A 178 15.88 -5.02 -22.77
N LYS A 179 16.20 -4.22 -23.79
CA LYS A 179 17.24 -4.48 -24.78
C LYS A 179 18.55 -3.73 -24.48
N SER A 180 18.56 -2.89 -23.46
CA SER A 180 19.71 -2.04 -23.14
C SER A 180 20.78 -2.81 -22.35
N LYS A 181 22.04 -2.32 -22.48
CA LYS A 181 23.14 -2.82 -21.63
C LYS A 181 22.82 -2.66 -20.14
N ALA A 182 22.14 -1.57 -19.75
CA ALA A 182 21.75 -1.31 -18.37
C ALA A 182 20.84 -2.42 -17.79
N TRP A 183 19.94 -2.98 -18.60
CA TRP A 183 19.12 -4.12 -18.21
C TRP A 183 19.98 -5.36 -17.95
N PHE A 184 20.89 -5.69 -18.87
CA PHE A 184 21.79 -6.84 -18.72
C PHE A 184 22.67 -6.70 -17.49
N ASP A 185 23.29 -5.53 -17.26
CA ASP A 185 24.10 -5.26 -16.09
C ASP A 185 23.28 -5.37 -14.80
N HIS A 186 22.02 -4.94 -14.82
CA HIS A 186 21.11 -5.08 -13.71
C HIS A 186 20.77 -6.54 -13.42
N MET A 187 20.44 -7.33 -14.43
CA MET A 187 20.14 -8.76 -14.30
C MET A 187 21.35 -9.57 -13.83
N LEU A 188 22.56 -9.27 -14.35
CA LEU A 188 23.77 -9.93 -13.90
C LEU A 188 24.10 -9.64 -12.43
N SER A 189 23.72 -8.46 -11.92
CA SER A 189 23.88 -8.15 -10.50
C SER A 189 22.96 -8.99 -9.59
N LEU A 190 21.89 -9.58 -10.15
CA LEU A 190 21.01 -10.51 -9.43
C LEU A 190 21.58 -11.91 -9.26
N ILE A 191 22.43 -12.33 -10.19
CA ILE A 191 23.01 -13.67 -10.20
C ILE A 191 24.14 -13.80 -9.17
N HIS A 192 24.68 -12.68 -8.70
CA HIS A 192 25.78 -12.64 -7.74
C HIS A 192 25.34 -12.37 -6.27
N ILE A 193 24.04 -12.43 -6.00
CA ILE A 193 23.49 -12.44 -4.65
C ILE A 193 23.17 -13.91 -4.28
#